data_006e6a8c526b0e5ce17d7644a715254b
#
_entry.id   006e6a8c526b0e5ce17d7644a715254b
#
_cell.length_a   1.000
_cell.length_b   1.000
_cell.length_c   1.000
_cell.angle_alpha   90.00
_cell.angle_beta   90.00
_cell.angle_gamma   90.00
#
_symmetry.space_group_name_H-M   'P 1'
#
loop_
_entity.id
_entity.type
_entity.pdbx_description
1 polymer ?
#
loop_
_entity_poly.entity_id
_entity_poly.type
_entity_poly.pdbx_seq_one_letter_code
_entity_poly.pdbx_strand_id
1 'polypeptide(L)'
;MAIIELENIRKSYADGSQMHHVLNQLELSVEPNEFVAILGPSGSGKSTLLAIAGLLLSADEGRISIAGQDLTGLNQGQWTQKRLELLGFIFQDHQLLSYMKIGDQLELVAKLKGEKDKKKRQEEVKALLADLGIEACYHQYPNQMSGGQKQRAAIARAFIGNPHVILADEPTASLDPDRGQEIAQLIRKEVKSKNKSAIMVTHDRSILTYVDTIYELKHGQLLKVKKVD
;
A
#
# COMPACT_ATOMS: atom_id res chain seq x y z
N MET A 1 -8.44 -18.22 5.75
CA MET A 1 -9.22 -17.01 6.08
C MET A 1 -8.43 -15.83 5.51
N ALA A 2 -9.02 -15.09 4.61
CA ALA A 2 -8.35 -14.00 3.94
C ALA A 2 -7.87 -12.94 4.93
N ILE A 3 -6.79 -12.24 4.58
CA ILE A 3 -6.21 -11.17 5.39
C ILE A 3 -6.92 -9.84 5.15
N ILE A 4 -7.46 -9.64 3.95
CA ILE A 4 -8.33 -8.51 3.59
C ILE A 4 -9.46 -9.02 2.70
N GLU A 5 -10.67 -8.63 3.01
CA GLU A 5 -11.88 -8.92 2.24
C GLU A 5 -12.68 -7.64 2.02
N LEU A 6 -13.02 -7.42 0.77
CA LEU A 6 -13.95 -6.38 0.34
C LEU A 6 -15.13 -7.09 -0.32
N GLU A 7 -16.33 -6.91 0.25
CA GLU A 7 -17.53 -7.59 -0.20
C GLU A 7 -18.57 -6.57 -0.68
N ASN A 8 -19.06 -6.75 -1.91
CA ASN A 8 -20.12 -5.94 -2.51
C ASN A 8 -19.85 -4.43 -2.45
N ILE A 9 -18.60 -4.03 -2.65
CA ILE A 9 -18.18 -2.63 -2.57
C ILE A 9 -18.77 -1.81 -3.72
N ARG A 10 -19.48 -0.73 -3.38
CA ARG A 10 -19.97 0.26 -4.32
C ARG A 10 -19.40 1.63 -3.99
N LYS A 11 -19.06 2.38 -5.05
CA LYS A 11 -18.65 3.78 -4.95
C LYS A 11 -19.06 4.55 -6.16
N SER A 12 -19.74 5.68 -5.93
CA SER A 12 -20.23 6.57 -6.97
C SER A 12 -19.84 8.01 -6.66
N TYR A 13 -19.71 8.80 -7.70
CA TYR A 13 -19.48 10.24 -7.60
C TYR A 13 -20.52 10.99 -8.43
N ALA A 14 -20.99 12.12 -7.93
CA ALA A 14 -21.85 13.02 -8.68
C ALA A 14 -21.00 13.81 -9.70
N ASP A 15 -21.40 13.78 -10.96
CA ASP A 15 -20.83 14.60 -12.02
C ASP A 15 -21.98 15.41 -12.65
N GLY A 16 -22.16 16.64 -12.17
CA GLY A 16 -23.33 17.45 -12.47
C GLY A 16 -24.64 16.77 -12.05
N SER A 17 -25.52 16.47 -13.00
CA SER A 17 -26.79 15.77 -12.76
C SER A 17 -26.70 14.25 -12.90
N GLN A 18 -25.55 13.69 -13.25
CA GLN A 18 -25.37 12.27 -13.44
C GLN A 18 -24.56 11.65 -12.32
N MET A 19 -24.91 10.39 -11.95
CA MET A 19 -24.12 9.57 -11.01
C MET A 19 -23.17 8.69 -11.80
N HIS A 20 -21.89 8.83 -11.56
CA HIS A 20 -20.85 8.00 -12.15
C HIS A 20 -20.44 6.88 -11.17
N HIS A 21 -20.78 5.64 -11.52
CA HIS A 21 -20.43 4.47 -10.72
C HIS A 21 -18.98 4.06 -11.01
N VAL A 22 -18.09 4.27 -10.05
CA VAL A 22 -16.65 3.95 -10.17
C VAL A 22 -16.36 2.52 -9.73
N LEU A 23 -17.00 2.05 -8.65
CA LEU A 23 -16.96 0.65 -8.21
C LEU A 23 -18.39 0.13 -8.11
N ASN A 24 -18.62 -1.09 -8.61
CA ASN A 24 -19.94 -1.67 -8.71
C ASN A 24 -19.94 -3.14 -8.26
N GLN A 25 -20.43 -3.40 -7.04
CA GLN A 25 -20.46 -4.73 -6.43
C GLN A 25 -19.09 -5.44 -6.51
N LEU A 26 -18.04 -4.70 -6.17
CA LEU A 26 -16.68 -5.20 -6.29
C LEU A 26 -16.38 -6.17 -5.15
N GLU A 27 -15.79 -7.31 -5.51
CA GLU A 27 -15.31 -8.34 -4.59
C GLU A 27 -13.79 -8.44 -4.68
N LEU A 28 -13.12 -8.47 -3.53
CA LEU A 28 -11.68 -8.73 -3.43
C LEU A 28 -11.39 -9.56 -2.19
N SER A 29 -10.66 -10.65 -2.38
CA SER A 29 -10.14 -11.47 -1.28
C SER A 29 -8.64 -11.66 -1.49
N VAL A 30 -7.85 -11.36 -0.46
CA VAL A 30 -6.38 -11.52 -0.45
C VAL A 30 -6.01 -12.45 0.70
N GLU A 31 -5.25 -13.49 0.38
CA GLU A 31 -4.82 -14.47 1.37
C GLU A 31 -3.58 -13.99 2.17
N PRO A 32 -3.34 -14.56 3.36
CA PRO A 32 -2.11 -14.29 4.09
C PRO A 32 -0.86 -14.58 3.24
N ASN A 33 0.12 -13.69 3.33
CA ASN A 33 1.38 -13.78 2.59
C ASN A 33 1.22 -13.73 1.06
N GLU A 34 0.12 -13.17 0.57
CA GLU A 34 -0.14 -12.99 -0.86
C GLU A 34 0.22 -11.58 -1.32
N PHE A 35 0.87 -11.48 -2.48
CA PHE A 35 1.14 -10.22 -3.16
C PHE A 35 0.27 -10.13 -4.42
N VAL A 36 -0.69 -9.23 -4.40
CA VAL A 36 -1.71 -9.03 -5.43
C VAL A 36 -1.40 -7.78 -6.25
N ALA A 37 -1.50 -7.87 -7.57
CA ALA A 37 -1.53 -6.72 -8.47
C ALA A 37 -2.94 -6.48 -9.01
N ILE A 38 -3.35 -5.22 -9.07
CA ILE A 38 -4.58 -4.78 -9.70
C ILE A 38 -4.23 -3.88 -10.87
N LEU A 39 -4.53 -4.39 -12.08
CA LEU A 39 -4.35 -3.69 -13.34
C LEU A 39 -5.61 -2.93 -13.73
N GLY A 40 -5.44 -1.92 -14.55
CA GLY A 40 -6.57 -1.21 -15.20
C GLY A 40 -6.10 0.10 -15.83
N PRO A 41 -6.84 0.64 -16.80
CA PRO A 41 -6.52 1.92 -17.42
C PRO A 41 -6.60 3.08 -16.41
N SER A 42 -6.06 4.24 -16.79
CA SER A 42 -6.24 5.46 -16.00
C SER A 42 -7.74 5.77 -15.87
N GLY A 43 -8.16 6.20 -14.69
CA GLY A 43 -9.58 6.50 -14.41
C GLY A 43 -10.48 5.27 -14.16
N SER A 44 -9.96 4.04 -14.17
CA SER A 44 -10.78 2.85 -13.91
C SER A 44 -11.24 2.65 -12.47
N GLY A 45 -10.78 3.49 -11.52
CA GLY A 45 -11.15 3.38 -10.11
C GLY A 45 -10.12 2.68 -9.23
N LYS A 46 -8.90 2.38 -9.71
CA LYS A 46 -7.84 1.70 -8.93
C LYS A 46 -7.49 2.44 -7.64
N SER A 47 -7.23 3.75 -7.74
CA SER A 47 -6.90 4.57 -6.55
C SER A 47 -8.10 4.71 -5.61
N THR A 48 -9.35 4.73 -6.13
CA THR A 48 -10.57 4.68 -5.33
C THR A 48 -10.66 3.38 -4.55
N LEU A 49 -10.43 2.25 -5.21
CA LEU A 49 -10.41 0.93 -4.58
C LEU A 49 -9.33 0.86 -3.49
N LEU A 50 -8.10 1.31 -3.81
CA LEU A 50 -7.00 1.31 -2.85
C LEU A 50 -7.26 2.23 -1.67
N ALA A 51 -7.91 3.39 -1.89
CA ALA A 51 -8.30 4.31 -0.83
C ALA A 51 -9.37 3.70 0.10
N ILE A 52 -10.32 2.94 -0.44
CA ILE A 52 -11.33 2.22 0.34
C ILE A 52 -10.68 1.09 1.14
N ALA A 53 -9.89 0.23 0.50
CA ALA A 53 -9.12 -0.83 1.16
C ALA A 53 -8.19 -0.26 2.24
N GLY A 54 -7.71 0.96 2.03
CA GLY A 54 -6.83 1.71 2.93
C GLY A 54 -7.54 2.48 4.04
N LEU A 55 -8.86 2.40 4.16
CA LEU A 55 -9.63 3.17 5.14
C LEU A 55 -9.40 4.69 5.04
N LEU A 56 -9.12 5.18 3.85
CA LEU A 56 -8.96 6.62 3.52
C LEU A 56 -10.25 7.21 2.95
N LEU A 57 -11.08 6.36 2.36
CA LEU A 57 -12.34 6.72 1.71
C LEU A 57 -13.41 5.70 2.12
N SER A 58 -14.61 6.18 2.42
CA SER A 58 -15.76 5.30 2.68
C SER A 58 -16.37 4.79 1.37
N ALA A 59 -16.67 3.51 1.32
CA ALA A 59 -17.59 2.96 0.34
C ALA A 59 -19.01 3.50 0.58
N ASP A 60 -19.83 3.54 -0.47
CA ASP A 60 -21.24 3.89 -0.33
C ASP A 60 -22.03 2.68 0.19
N GLU A 61 -21.63 1.46 -0.23
CA GLU A 61 -22.18 0.18 0.24
C GLU A 61 -21.08 -0.87 0.28
N GLY A 62 -21.32 -1.96 1.01
CA GLY A 62 -20.46 -3.12 1.11
C GLY A 62 -19.80 -3.28 2.46
N ARG A 63 -18.94 -4.30 2.57
CA ARG A 63 -18.23 -4.65 3.82
C ARG A 63 -16.73 -4.67 3.60
N ILE A 64 -16.00 -4.29 4.64
CA ILE A 64 -14.53 -4.29 4.67
C ILE A 64 -14.10 -5.05 5.90
N SER A 65 -13.31 -6.10 5.72
CA SER A 65 -12.63 -6.77 6.83
C SER A 65 -11.13 -6.87 6.59
N ILE A 66 -10.34 -6.67 7.64
CA ILE A 66 -8.87 -6.75 7.60
C ILE A 66 -8.41 -7.48 8.85
N ALA A 67 -7.54 -8.49 8.67
CA ALA A 67 -7.02 -9.33 9.75
C ALA A 67 -8.14 -9.93 10.64
N GLY A 68 -9.25 -10.35 10.02
CA GLY A 68 -10.41 -10.92 10.70
C GLY A 68 -11.27 -9.92 11.46
N GLN A 69 -11.01 -8.61 11.35
CA GLN A 69 -11.79 -7.54 11.98
C GLN A 69 -12.73 -6.91 10.96
N ASP A 70 -14.03 -6.88 11.25
CA ASP A 70 -15.00 -6.10 10.46
C ASP A 70 -14.81 -4.60 10.77
N LEU A 71 -14.49 -3.83 9.75
CA LEU A 71 -14.23 -2.40 9.83
C LEU A 71 -15.34 -1.55 9.19
N THR A 72 -16.44 -2.21 8.80
CA THR A 72 -17.61 -1.58 8.21
C THR A 72 -18.28 -0.67 9.25
N GLY A 73 -18.68 0.53 8.84
CA GLY A 73 -19.43 1.44 9.71
C GLY A 73 -18.64 2.10 10.85
N LEU A 74 -17.34 1.88 10.95
CA LEU A 74 -16.49 2.60 11.91
C LEU A 74 -16.40 4.08 11.56
N ASN A 75 -16.30 4.94 12.57
CA ASN A 75 -16.09 6.37 12.36
C ASN A 75 -14.63 6.69 11.96
N GLN A 76 -14.37 7.91 11.50
CA GLN A 76 -13.05 8.33 11.02
C GLN A 76 -11.92 8.17 12.06
N GLY A 77 -12.20 8.41 13.34
CA GLY A 77 -11.22 8.24 14.42
C GLY A 77 -10.82 6.77 14.60
N GLN A 78 -11.80 5.89 14.58
CA GLN A 78 -11.60 4.44 14.64
C GLN A 78 -10.85 3.94 13.39
N TRP A 79 -11.20 4.40 12.19
CA TRP A 79 -10.49 4.10 10.96
C TRP A 79 -9.02 4.54 11.01
N THR A 80 -8.76 5.75 11.54
CA THR A 80 -7.38 6.24 11.70
C THR A 80 -6.56 5.31 12.59
N GLN A 81 -7.14 4.85 13.71
CA GLN A 81 -6.48 3.92 14.61
C GLN A 81 -6.23 2.57 13.93
N LYS A 82 -7.25 1.99 13.25
CA LYS A 82 -7.11 0.71 12.54
C LYS A 82 -6.14 0.79 11.37
N ARG A 83 -6.11 1.89 10.66
CA ARG A 83 -5.14 2.15 9.59
C ARG A 83 -3.71 2.15 10.12
N LEU A 84 -3.45 2.81 11.24
CA LEU A 84 -2.13 2.80 11.89
C LEU A 84 -1.74 1.40 12.37
N GLU A 85 -2.68 0.64 12.90
CA GLU A 85 -2.45 -0.71 13.42
C GLU A 85 -2.20 -1.73 12.29
N LEU A 86 -3.04 -1.73 11.25
CA LEU A 86 -3.14 -2.85 10.30
C LEU A 86 -2.41 -2.59 8.98
N LEU A 87 -2.22 -1.33 8.58
CA LEU A 87 -1.83 -0.98 7.22
C LEU A 87 -0.49 -0.25 7.12
N GLY A 88 0.18 -0.47 5.99
CA GLY A 88 1.29 0.32 5.52
C GLY A 88 1.01 0.84 4.11
N PHE A 89 1.49 2.05 3.79
CA PHE A 89 1.23 2.69 2.50
C PHE A 89 2.51 3.06 1.77
N ILE A 90 2.55 2.71 0.49
CA ILE A 90 3.54 3.18 -0.50
C ILE A 90 2.76 4.01 -1.52
N PHE A 91 3.03 5.31 -1.59
CA PHE A 91 2.38 6.23 -2.51
C PHE A 91 3.24 6.45 -3.75
N GLN A 92 2.61 6.82 -4.86
CA GLN A 92 3.27 7.16 -6.12
C GLN A 92 4.30 8.30 -5.92
N ASP A 93 3.90 9.37 -5.25
CA ASP A 93 4.78 10.46 -4.85
C ASP A 93 5.32 10.16 -3.46
N HIS A 94 6.38 9.53 -3.26
CA HIS A 94 7.03 9.09 -2.01
C HIS A 94 6.44 9.64 -0.69
N GLN A 95 5.83 10.82 -0.69
CA GLN A 95 5.21 11.52 0.47
C GLN A 95 6.18 11.62 1.67
N LEU A 96 7.45 11.95 1.38
CA LEU A 96 8.45 12.19 2.41
C LEU A 96 8.43 13.67 2.84
N LEU A 97 8.57 13.91 4.14
CA LEU A 97 8.61 15.25 4.71
C LEU A 97 9.96 15.91 4.40
N SER A 98 9.99 16.94 3.55
CA SER A 98 11.21 17.56 3.04
C SER A 98 12.08 18.23 4.12
N TYR A 99 11.44 18.64 5.22
CA TYR A 99 12.07 19.35 6.35
C TYR A 99 12.51 18.43 7.50
N MET A 100 12.36 17.11 7.35
CA MET A 100 12.68 16.12 8.38
C MET A 100 13.63 15.06 7.84
N LYS A 101 14.63 14.65 8.63
CA LYS A 101 15.55 13.57 8.26
C LYS A 101 14.80 12.24 8.12
N ILE A 102 15.31 11.35 7.28
CA ILE A 102 14.68 10.05 7.00
C ILE A 102 14.50 9.24 8.29
N GLY A 103 15.53 9.11 9.13
CA GLY A 103 15.42 8.41 10.41
C GLY A 103 14.32 8.99 11.29
N ASP A 104 14.31 10.33 11.44
CA ASP A 104 13.35 11.01 12.33
C ASP A 104 11.88 10.80 11.87
N GLN A 105 11.60 10.87 10.56
CA GLN A 105 10.23 10.67 10.07
C GLN A 105 9.78 9.21 10.15
N LEU A 106 10.69 8.24 9.99
CA LEU A 106 10.39 6.82 10.20
C LEU A 106 10.17 6.51 11.70
N GLU A 107 10.99 7.08 12.60
CA GLU A 107 10.77 6.98 14.05
C GLU A 107 9.44 7.62 14.48
N LEU A 108 9.04 8.73 13.84
CA LEU A 108 7.74 9.34 14.08
C LEU A 108 6.59 8.37 13.73
N VAL A 109 6.69 7.66 12.61
CA VAL A 109 5.68 6.64 12.23
C VAL A 109 5.65 5.51 13.25
N ALA A 110 6.80 4.99 13.68
CA ALA A 110 6.88 3.95 14.72
C ALA A 110 6.23 4.42 16.04
N LYS A 111 6.48 5.69 16.43
CA LYS A 111 5.85 6.30 17.61
C LYS A 111 4.32 6.39 17.47
N LEU A 112 3.82 6.82 16.31
CA LEU A 112 2.38 6.93 16.03
C LEU A 112 1.71 5.55 16.05
N LYS A 113 2.42 4.49 15.64
CA LYS A 113 1.97 3.10 15.72
C LYS A 113 2.11 2.46 17.10
N GLY A 114 2.55 3.22 18.10
CA GLY A 114 2.49 2.81 19.52
C GLY A 114 3.81 2.41 20.16
N GLU A 115 4.93 2.36 19.42
CA GLU A 115 6.24 2.09 20.04
C GLU A 115 6.72 3.31 20.81
N LYS A 116 6.74 3.21 22.14
CA LYS A 116 7.10 4.31 23.06
C LYS A 116 8.60 4.37 23.32
N ASP A 117 9.30 3.25 23.24
CA ASP A 117 10.73 3.18 23.48
C ASP A 117 11.52 3.76 22.31
N LYS A 118 12.27 4.83 22.56
CA LYS A 118 13.07 5.50 21.54
C LYS A 118 14.16 4.58 20.96
N LYS A 119 14.80 3.77 21.80
CA LYS A 119 15.87 2.87 21.36
C LYS A 119 15.33 1.80 20.42
N LYS A 120 14.19 1.20 20.75
CA LYS A 120 13.52 0.21 19.90
C LYS A 120 13.13 0.81 18.55
N ARG A 121 12.56 2.04 18.52
CA ARG A 121 12.25 2.73 17.26
C ARG A 121 13.49 2.91 16.39
N GLN A 122 14.61 3.36 17.00
CA GLN A 122 15.86 3.55 16.25
C GLN A 122 16.42 2.25 15.70
N GLU A 123 16.37 1.17 16.48
CA GLU A 123 16.80 -0.17 16.07
C GLU A 123 15.93 -0.69 14.90
N GLU A 124 14.60 -0.58 15.01
CA GLU A 124 13.66 -0.96 13.94
C GLU A 124 13.92 -0.18 12.65
N VAL A 125 14.03 1.15 12.75
CA VAL A 125 14.28 2.01 11.59
C VAL A 125 15.61 1.68 10.92
N LYS A 126 16.70 1.52 11.69
CA LYS A 126 18.02 1.17 11.14
C LYS A 126 18.00 -0.19 10.46
N ALA A 127 17.37 -1.19 11.08
CA ALA A 127 17.23 -2.52 10.49
C ALA A 127 16.49 -2.47 9.14
N LEU A 128 15.36 -1.74 9.07
CA LEU A 128 14.61 -1.60 7.81
C LEU A 128 15.39 -0.85 6.73
N LEU A 129 16.11 0.20 7.09
CA LEU A 129 16.94 0.93 6.14
C LEU A 129 18.12 0.07 5.63
N ALA A 130 18.70 -0.78 6.49
CA ALA A 130 19.73 -1.74 6.10
C ALA A 130 19.17 -2.84 5.17
N ASP A 131 18.01 -3.43 5.50
CA ASP A 131 17.32 -4.43 4.64
C ASP A 131 17.09 -3.90 3.21
N LEU A 132 16.85 -2.59 3.11
CA LEU A 132 16.58 -1.88 1.85
C LEU A 132 17.84 -1.25 1.22
N GLY A 133 19.02 -1.44 1.82
CA GLY A 133 20.31 -0.96 1.30
C GLY A 133 20.46 0.57 1.30
N ILE A 134 19.82 1.26 2.23
CA ILE A 134 19.86 2.72 2.38
C ILE A 134 20.16 3.19 3.82
N GLU A 135 20.86 2.38 4.61
CA GLU A 135 21.20 2.72 6.01
C GLU A 135 21.92 4.07 6.12
N ALA A 136 22.82 4.37 5.16
CA ALA A 136 23.54 5.64 5.10
C ALA A 136 22.61 6.87 5.00
N CYS A 137 21.35 6.69 4.58
CA CYS A 137 20.38 7.78 4.43
C CYS A 137 19.69 8.17 5.76
N TYR A 138 19.94 7.46 6.86
CA TYR A 138 19.27 7.72 8.15
C TYR A 138 19.32 9.20 8.57
N HIS A 139 20.45 9.88 8.39
CA HIS A 139 20.66 11.28 8.77
C HIS A 139 20.42 12.27 7.64
N GLN A 140 20.06 11.81 6.44
CA GLN A 140 19.82 12.65 5.28
C GLN A 140 18.40 13.21 5.25
N TYR A 141 18.25 14.38 4.63
CA TYR A 141 16.97 14.93 4.24
C TYR A 141 16.56 14.41 2.85
N PRO A 142 15.27 14.37 2.50
CA PRO A 142 14.82 13.89 1.20
C PRO A 142 15.48 14.58 -0.01
N ASN A 143 15.81 15.87 0.08
CA ASN A 143 16.47 16.62 -0.99
C ASN A 143 17.93 16.19 -1.25
N GLN A 144 18.53 15.45 -0.32
CA GLN A 144 19.91 14.91 -0.43
C GLN A 144 19.94 13.49 -1.02
N MET A 145 18.76 12.91 -1.34
CA MET A 145 18.61 11.53 -1.78
C MET A 145 18.28 11.44 -3.26
N SER A 146 18.76 10.36 -3.91
CA SER A 146 18.31 9.99 -5.24
C SER A 146 16.83 9.54 -5.26
N GLY A 147 16.19 9.50 -6.43
CA GLY A 147 14.81 9.02 -6.59
C GLY A 147 14.63 7.61 -6.06
N GLY A 148 15.54 6.69 -6.41
CA GLY A 148 15.49 5.30 -5.91
C GLY A 148 15.70 5.19 -4.39
N GLN A 149 16.54 6.03 -3.78
CA GLN A 149 16.67 6.07 -2.33
C GLN A 149 15.41 6.59 -1.64
N LYS A 150 14.74 7.61 -2.22
CA LYS A 150 13.45 8.11 -1.71
C LYS A 150 12.38 7.03 -1.78
N GLN A 151 12.34 6.26 -2.88
CA GLN A 151 11.40 5.15 -3.03
C GLN A 151 11.65 4.06 -1.99
N ARG A 152 12.90 3.66 -1.77
CA ARG A 152 13.26 2.69 -0.73
C ARG A 152 12.90 3.20 0.68
N ALA A 153 13.07 4.50 0.95
CA ALA A 153 12.65 5.10 2.22
C ALA A 153 11.12 5.10 2.40
N ALA A 154 10.34 5.33 1.33
CA ALA A 154 8.88 5.21 1.35
C ALA A 154 8.44 3.76 1.58
N ILE A 155 9.16 2.78 1.03
CA ILE A 155 8.94 1.36 1.31
C ILE A 155 9.26 1.06 2.79
N ALA A 156 10.41 1.50 3.32
CA ALA A 156 10.74 1.33 4.74
C ALA A 156 9.61 1.84 5.63
N ARG A 157 9.12 3.06 5.35
CA ARG A 157 8.00 3.66 6.10
C ARG A 157 6.76 2.79 6.11
N ALA A 158 6.44 2.12 5.01
CA ALA A 158 5.27 1.27 4.92
C ALA A 158 5.36 0.03 5.83
N PHE A 159 6.58 -0.49 6.07
CA PHE A 159 6.79 -1.68 6.90
C PHE A 159 7.01 -1.38 8.40
N ILE A 160 7.18 -0.11 8.78
CA ILE A 160 7.31 0.29 10.20
C ILE A 160 6.07 -0.14 11.00
N GLY A 161 6.29 -0.60 12.24
CA GLY A 161 5.24 -1.01 13.16
C GLY A 161 4.51 -2.29 12.74
N ASN A 162 5.15 -3.10 11.92
CA ASN A 162 4.72 -4.45 11.59
C ASN A 162 3.28 -4.57 11.06
N PRO A 163 2.85 -3.82 10.02
CA PRO A 163 1.49 -3.88 9.49
C PRO A 163 1.14 -5.28 8.96
N HIS A 164 -0.16 -5.59 8.86
CA HIS A 164 -0.64 -6.83 8.26
C HIS A 164 -0.66 -6.77 6.73
N VAL A 165 -1.05 -5.63 6.18
CA VAL A 165 -1.22 -5.42 4.74
C VAL A 165 -0.48 -4.18 4.28
N ILE A 166 0.23 -4.29 3.15
CA ILE A 166 0.86 -3.18 2.44
C ILE A 166 -0.01 -2.80 1.25
N LEU A 167 -0.33 -1.53 1.14
CA LEU A 167 -1.05 -0.95 0.01
C LEU A 167 -0.10 -0.06 -0.79
N ALA A 168 0.05 -0.33 -2.07
CA ALA A 168 0.97 0.38 -2.95
C ALA A 168 0.22 0.99 -4.14
N ASP A 169 0.25 2.32 -4.24
CA ASP A 169 -0.34 3.07 -5.35
C ASP A 169 0.74 3.44 -6.35
N GLU A 170 0.76 2.77 -7.50
CA GLU A 170 1.68 3.01 -8.63
C GLU A 170 3.16 3.17 -8.18
N PRO A 171 3.73 2.26 -7.37
CA PRO A 171 5.03 2.46 -6.72
C PRO A 171 6.22 2.52 -7.69
N THR A 172 6.00 2.22 -8.96
CA THR A 172 7.03 2.18 -10.03
C THR A 172 6.82 3.22 -11.13
N ALA A 173 5.73 3.99 -11.08
CA ALA A 173 5.31 4.87 -12.18
C ALA A 173 6.32 5.97 -12.56
N SER A 174 7.17 6.41 -11.63
CA SER A 174 8.19 7.45 -11.88
C SER A 174 9.58 6.89 -12.20
N LEU A 175 9.69 5.58 -12.39
CA LEU A 175 10.95 4.87 -12.57
C LEU A 175 11.07 4.34 -14.01
N ASP A 176 12.31 4.17 -14.48
CA ASP A 176 12.56 3.39 -15.69
C ASP A 176 12.23 1.90 -15.44
N PRO A 177 11.99 1.11 -16.50
CA PRO A 177 11.51 -0.28 -16.37
C PRO A 177 12.40 -1.17 -15.49
N ASP A 178 13.73 -1.05 -15.60
CA ASP A 178 14.67 -1.88 -14.85
C ASP A 178 14.58 -1.57 -13.35
N ARG A 179 14.56 -0.28 -12.99
CA ARG A 179 14.37 0.15 -11.60
C ARG A 179 12.98 -0.18 -11.08
N GLY A 180 11.95 -0.13 -11.95
CA GLY A 180 10.60 -0.55 -11.60
C GLY A 180 10.57 -2.01 -11.15
N GLN A 181 11.25 -2.89 -11.89
CA GLN A 181 11.39 -4.31 -11.55
C GLN A 181 12.16 -4.52 -10.24
N GLU A 182 13.27 -3.79 -10.02
CA GLU A 182 14.01 -3.85 -8.75
C GLU A 182 13.11 -3.48 -7.56
N ILE A 183 12.29 -2.44 -7.68
CA ILE A 183 11.36 -2.03 -6.62
C ILE A 183 10.27 -3.07 -6.39
N ALA A 184 9.68 -3.65 -7.43
CA ALA A 184 8.68 -4.70 -7.30
C ALA A 184 9.27 -5.96 -6.64
N GLN A 185 10.49 -6.36 -7.02
CA GLN A 185 11.23 -7.45 -6.40
C GLN A 185 11.52 -7.18 -4.93
N LEU A 186 11.89 -5.93 -4.60
CA LEU A 186 12.16 -5.51 -3.23
C LEU A 186 10.89 -5.59 -2.37
N ILE A 187 9.77 -5.06 -2.87
CA ILE A 187 8.47 -5.17 -2.17
C ILE A 187 8.11 -6.64 -1.96
N ARG A 188 8.24 -7.50 -2.99
CA ARG A 188 8.00 -8.94 -2.86
C ARG A 188 8.85 -9.56 -1.77
N LYS A 189 10.16 -9.27 -1.77
CA LYS A 189 11.10 -9.79 -0.76
C LYS A 189 10.65 -9.41 0.64
N GLU A 190 10.33 -8.14 0.88
CA GLU A 190 9.88 -7.64 2.19
C GLU A 190 8.54 -8.27 2.61
N VAL A 191 7.58 -8.36 1.68
CA VAL A 191 6.28 -9.00 1.91
C VAL A 191 6.46 -10.45 2.36
N LYS A 192 7.25 -11.23 1.62
CA LYS A 192 7.44 -12.66 1.88
C LYS A 192 8.28 -12.91 3.15
N SER A 193 9.41 -12.20 3.32
CA SER A 193 10.30 -12.38 4.46
C SER A 193 9.66 -11.99 5.80
N LYS A 194 8.78 -10.98 5.78
CA LYS A 194 8.08 -10.49 6.98
C LYS A 194 6.67 -11.09 7.15
N ASN A 195 6.29 -12.06 6.30
CA ASN A 195 4.98 -12.72 6.30
C ASN A 195 3.81 -11.71 6.25
N LYS A 196 3.88 -10.76 5.31
CA LYS A 196 2.86 -9.76 5.07
C LYS A 196 2.09 -10.07 3.81
N SER A 197 0.95 -9.38 3.62
CA SER A 197 0.25 -9.39 2.33
C SER A 197 0.32 -8.00 1.71
N ALA A 198 0.22 -7.93 0.38
CA ALA A 198 0.27 -6.65 -0.31
C ALA A 198 -0.74 -6.58 -1.46
N ILE A 199 -1.29 -5.38 -1.65
CA ILE A 199 -2.09 -5.01 -2.82
C ILE A 199 -1.36 -3.86 -3.50
N MET A 200 -1.03 -4.04 -4.77
CA MET A 200 -0.41 -3.02 -5.59
C MET A 200 -1.34 -2.69 -6.77
N VAL A 201 -1.68 -1.43 -6.94
CA VAL A 201 -2.32 -0.97 -8.17
C VAL A 201 -1.25 -0.45 -9.11
N THR A 202 -1.35 -0.82 -10.39
CA THR A 202 -0.37 -0.42 -11.40
C THR A 202 -0.96 -0.54 -12.81
N HIS A 203 -0.35 0.14 -13.77
CA HIS A 203 -0.56 -0.07 -15.20
C HIS A 203 0.65 -0.76 -15.87
N ASP A 204 1.76 -0.93 -15.13
CA ASP A 204 2.97 -1.56 -15.61
C ASP A 204 2.87 -3.09 -15.57
N ARG A 205 2.93 -3.72 -16.77
CA ARG A 205 2.87 -5.17 -16.91
C ARG A 205 4.22 -5.86 -16.69
N SER A 206 5.33 -5.12 -16.73
CA SER A 206 6.68 -5.70 -16.61
C SER A 206 6.96 -6.27 -15.23
N ILE A 207 6.25 -5.77 -14.20
CA ILE A 207 6.43 -6.17 -12.80
C ILE A 207 5.53 -7.34 -12.37
N LEU A 208 4.65 -7.84 -13.25
CA LEU A 208 3.67 -8.88 -12.90
C LEU A 208 4.30 -10.23 -12.57
N THR A 209 5.55 -10.47 -12.96
CA THR A 209 6.31 -11.66 -12.56
C THR A 209 6.62 -11.73 -11.07
N TYR A 210 6.51 -10.60 -10.37
CA TYR A 210 6.81 -10.49 -8.93
C TYR A 210 5.57 -10.63 -8.04
N VAL A 211 4.36 -10.81 -8.60
CA VAL A 211 3.12 -10.97 -7.84
C VAL A 211 2.60 -12.39 -7.89
N ASP A 212 1.75 -12.76 -6.93
CA ASP A 212 1.15 -14.09 -6.86
C ASP A 212 -0.18 -14.13 -7.61
N THR A 213 -0.98 -13.07 -7.53
CA THR A 213 -2.30 -12.99 -8.15
C THR A 213 -2.47 -11.65 -8.88
N ILE A 214 -3.10 -11.70 -10.03
CA ILE A 214 -3.38 -10.53 -10.86
C ILE A 214 -4.89 -10.40 -11.02
N TYR A 215 -5.40 -9.19 -10.75
CA TYR A 215 -6.75 -8.77 -11.08
C TYR A 215 -6.71 -7.66 -12.12
N GLU A 216 -7.75 -7.58 -12.93
CA GLU A 216 -8.00 -6.47 -13.85
C GLU A 216 -9.29 -5.76 -13.44
N LEU A 217 -9.19 -4.44 -13.17
CA LEU A 217 -10.33 -3.60 -12.83
C LEU A 217 -10.96 -3.07 -14.11
N LYS A 218 -12.17 -3.56 -14.42
CA LYS A 218 -12.97 -3.18 -15.59
C LYS A 218 -14.42 -2.89 -15.19
N HIS A 219 -14.95 -1.77 -15.64
CA HIS A 219 -16.36 -1.39 -15.39
C HIS A 219 -16.76 -1.46 -13.90
N GLY A 220 -15.83 -1.08 -13.02
CA GLY A 220 -16.05 -1.07 -11.57
C GLY A 220 -16.00 -2.45 -10.88
N GLN A 221 -15.62 -3.51 -11.60
CA GLN A 221 -15.51 -4.88 -11.07
C GLN A 221 -14.10 -5.43 -11.26
N LEU A 222 -13.68 -6.34 -10.37
CA LEU A 222 -12.41 -7.05 -10.47
C LEU A 222 -12.60 -8.40 -11.17
N LEU A 223 -11.80 -8.62 -12.18
CA LEU A 223 -11.70 -9.90 -12.87
C LEU A 223 -10.36 -10.53 -12.53
N LYS A 224 -10.36 -11.73 -11.94
CA LYS A 224 -9.13 -12.48 -11.68
C LYS A 224 -8.55 -12.96 -13.02
N VAL A 225 -7.32 -12.51 -13.32
CA VAL A 225 -6.57 -12.94 -14.51
C VAL A 225 -5.70 -14.11 -14.11
N LYS A 226 -5.74 -15.23 -14.85
CA LYS A 226 -4.77 -16.31 -14.65
C LYS A 226 -3.37 -15.77 -14.98
N LYS A 227 -2.39 -16.05 -14.11
CA LYS A 227 -0.99 -15.79 -14.41
C LYS A 227 -0.65 -16.54 -15.69
N VAL A 228 -0.19 -15.84 -16.72
CA VAL A 228 0.40 -16.49 -17.90
C VAL A 228 1.82 -16.86 -17.45
N ASP A 229 2.09 -18.16 -17.39
CA ASP A 229 3.40 -18.74 -17.10
C ASP A 229 4.45 -18.31 -18.13
#